data_f7f7c1673048d9643df3597dde1fc172
#
_entry.id   f7f7c1673048d9643df3597dde1fc172
#
_cell.length_a   1.000
_cell.length_b   1.000
_cell.length_c   1.000
_cell.angle_alpha   90.00
_cell.angle_beta   90.00
_cell.angle_gamma   90.00
#
_symmetry.space_group_name_H-M   'P 1'
#
loop_
_entity.id
_entity.type
_entity.pdbx_description
1 polymer ?
#
loop_
_entity_poly.entity_id
_entity_poly.type
_entity_poly.pdbx_seq_one_letter_code
_entity_poly.pdbx_strand_id
1 'polypeptide(L)'
;MDIRYSANQRDVKRYTTEELRDEFLIQDLYHPDEVVSVYSHVDRMVTLGCMPVKEHVSIEKGIDCWKNFGTHYFLERREIGIFNIGGAGSIT
;
A
#
# COMPACT_ATOMS: atom_id res chain seq x y z
N MET A 1 -2.94 -3.07 7.12
CA MET A 1 -2.62 -3.18 5.67
C MET A 1 -3.71 -3.98 4.99
N ASP A 2 -4.28 -3.43 3.95
CA ASP A 2 -5.23 -4.15 3.11
C ASP A 2 -4.49 -5.12 2.18
N ILE A 3 -4.98 -6.34 2.04
CA ILE A 3 -4.34 -7.37 1.23
C ILE A 3 -5.29 -7.75 0.10
N ARG A 4 -4.81 -7.65 -1.14
CA ARG A 4 -5.56 -8.03 -2.32
C ARG A 4 -4.93 -9.24 -2.98
N TYR A 5 -5.71 -10.30 -3.10
CA TYR A 5 -5.27 -11.56 -3.70
C TYR A 5 -5.37 -11.52 -5.22
N SER A 6 -4.61 -12.41 -5.86
CA SER A 6 -4.63 -12.50 -7.31
C SER A 6 -6.00 -12.96 -7.81
N ALA A 7 -6.50 -12.29 -8.84
CA ALA A 7 -7.72 -12.69 -9.51
C ALA A 7 -7.41 -13.64 -10.67
N ASN A 8 -8.33 -14.56 -10.94
CA ASN A 8 -8.21 -15.46 -12.09
C ASN A 8 -8.46 -14.68 -13.38
N GLN A 9 -7.59 -14.84 -14.37
CA GLN A 9 -7.69 -14.13 -15.64
C GLN A 9 -9.01 -14.39 -16.38
N ARG A 10 -9.57 -15.57 -16.25
CA ARG A 10 -10.86 -15.91 -16.86
C ARG A 10 -12.00 -15.15 -16.21
N ASP A 11 -11.95 -14.99 -14.89
CA ASP A 11 -12.99 -14.29 -14.14
C ASP A 11 -12.93 -12.78 -14.40
N VAL A 12 -11.72 -12.22 -14.51
CA VAL A 12 -11.52 -10.78 -14.77
C VAL A 12 -12.22 -10.33 -16.05
N LYS A 13 -12.22 -11.14 -17.07
CA LYS A 13 -12.89 -10.83 -18.34
C LYS A 13 -14.40 -10.64 -18.21
N ARG A 14 -14.98 -11.15 -17.14
CA ARG A 14 -16.42 -11.07 -16.85
C ARG A 14 -16.78 -10.06 -15.79
N TYR A 15 -15.77 -9.40 -15.21
CA TYR A 15 -16.01 -8.46 -14.13
C TYR A 15 -16.73 -7.21 -14.62
N THR A 16 -17.66 -6.74 -13.79
CA THR A 16 -18.27 -5.42 -13.97
C THR A 16 -17.25 -4.34 -13.63
N THR A 17 -17.59 -3.09 -13.96
CA THR A 17 -16.73 -1.95 -13.59
C THR A 17 -16.51 -1.88 -12.08
N GLU A 18 -17.54 -2.15 -11.29
CA GLU A 18 -17.43 -2.16 -9.83
C GLU A 18 -16.50 -3.26 -9.34
N GLU A 19 -16.62 -4.45 -9.89
CA GLU A 19 -15.76 -5.58 -9.53
C GLU A 19 -14.29 -5.30 -9.89
N LEU A 20 -14.03 -4.70 -11.06
CA LEU A 20 -12.70 -4.29 -11.46
C LEU A 20 -12.11 -3.24 -10.50
N ARG A 21 -12.91 -2.31 -10.04
CA ARG A 21 -12.48 -1.32 -9.07
C ARG A 21 -12.14 -1.94 -7.72
N ASP A 22 -12.96 -2.85 -7.25
CA ASP A 22 -12.72 -3.53 -5.98
C ASP A 22 -11.44 -4.37 -6.00
N GLU A 23 -11.16 -5.03 -7.13
CA GLU A 23 -9.99 -5.90 -7.25
C GLU A 23 -8.68 -5.13 -7.49
N PHE A 24 -8.70 -4.11 -8.33
CA PHE A 24 -7.49 -3.49 -8.84
C PHE A 24 -7.29 -2.03 -8.47
N LEU A 25 -8.35 -1.28 -8.21
CA LEU A 25 -8.22 0.15 -7.92
C LEU A 25 -7.93 0.36 -6.44
N ILE A 26 -6.92 1.16 -6.17
CA ILE A 26 -6.58 1.59 -4.82
C ILE A 26 -7.07 3.02 -4.64
N GLN A 27 -8.00 3.20 -3.69
CA GLN A 27 -8.60 4.49 -3.37
C GLN A 27 -8.26 4.86 -1.93
N ASP A 28 -8.49 6.14 -1.57
CA ASP A 28 -8.34 6.64 -0.20
C ASP A 28 -6.97 6.34 0.42
N LEU A 29 -5.90 6.54 -0.36
CA LEU A 29 -4.54 6.35 0.13
C LEU A 29 -4.08 7.42 1.11
N TYR A 30 -4.69 8.60 1.08
CA TYR A 30 -4.17 9.74 1.83
C TYR A 30 -5.12 10.17 2.94
N HIS A 31 -4.71 9.90 4.18
CA HIS A 31 -5.38 10.36 5.38
C HIS A 31 -4.36 11.10 6.26
N PRO A 32 -4.72 12.27 6.86
CA PRO A 32 -3.79 13.04 7.66
C PRO A 32 -3.15 12.22 8.77
N ASP A 33 -1.82 12.29 8.87
CA ASP A 33 -1.02 11.64 9.90
C ASP A 33 -1.18 10.11 9.98
N GLU A 34 -1.57 9.49 8.88
CA GLU A 34 -1.70 8.04 8.77
C GLU A 34 -0.90 7.50 7.59
N VAL A 35 -0.51 6.25 7.69
CA VAL A 35 0.05 5.49 6.57
C VAL A 35 -0.98 4.46 6.14
N VAL A 36 -1.48 4.61 4.92
CA VAL A 36 -2.41 3.65 4.32
C VAL A 36 -1.61 2.74 3.39
N SER A 37 -1.79 1.44 3.52
CA SER A 37 -1.03 0.48 2.73
C SER A 37 -1.93 -0.59 2.13
N VAL A 38 -1.61 -0.99 0.90
CA VAL A 38 -2.29 -2.07 0.18
C VAL A 38 -1.22 -3.00 -0.40
N TYR A 39 -1.31 -4.28 -0.08
CA TYR A 39 -0.49 -5.31 -0.68
C TYR A 39 -1.26 -6.00 -1.80
N SER A 40 -0.68 -6.04 -3.00
CA SER A 40 -1.27 -6.72 -4.15
C SER A 40 -0.47 -7.98 -4.49
N HIS A 41 -1.13 -9.12 -4.49
CA HIS A 41 -0.53 -10.39 -4.91
C HIS A 41 -0.31 -10.48 -6.43
N VAL A 42 -0.99 -9.64 -7.21
CA VAL A 42 -0.85 -9.63 -8.67
C VAL A 42 0.59 -9.31 -9.09
N ASP A 43 1.18 -8.31 -8.45
CA ASP A 43 2.52 -7.82 -8.76
C ASP A 43 3.48 -7.88 -7.57
N ARG A 44 3.02 -8.39 -6.43
CA ARG A 44 3.79 -8.48 -5.18
C ARG A 44 4.31 -7.13 -4.69
N MET A 45 3.55 -6.09 -4.93
CA MET A 45 3.90 -4.73 -4.53
C MET A 45 3.05 -4.27 -3.37
N VAL A 46 3.66 -3.46 -2.52
CA VAL A 46 2.95 -2.71 -1.49
C VAL A 46 2.86 -1.27 -1.95
N THR A 47 1.64 -0.77 -2.08
CA THR A 47 1.39 0.63 -2.40
C THR A 47 1.05 1.36 -1.11
N LEU A 48 1.73 2.47 -0.87
CA LEU A 48 1.60 3.22 0.36
C LEU A 48 1.21 4.67 0.07
N GLY A 49 0.30 5.18 0.89
CA GLY A 49 0.01 6.60 0.94
C GLY A 49 0.42 7.15 2.30
N CYS A 50 1.25 8.19 2.31
CA CYS A 50 1.71 8.84 3.52
C CYS A 50 1.36 10.32 3.44
N MET A 51 0.64 10.83 4.44
CA MET A 51 0.23 12.23 4.49
C MET A 51 0.52 12.82 5.87
N PRO A 52 1.81 13.10 6.19
CA PRO A 52 2.14 13.75 7.45
C PRO A 52 1.69 15.21 7.42
N VAL A 53 0.93 15.63 8.42
CA VAL A 53 0.41 16.99 8.55
C VAL A 53 0.91 17.62 9.84
N LYS A 54 0.65 16.99 10.97
CA LYS A 54 1.00 17.49 12.30
C LYS A 54 2.13 16.72 12.96
N GLU A 55 2.36 15.48 12.56
CA GLU A 55 3.36 14.60 13.16
C GLU A 55 4.05 13.75 12.10
N HIS A 56 5.17 13.16 12.46
CA HIS A 56 5.88 12.21 11.62
C HIS A 56 5.06 10.91 11.50
N VAL A 57 5.12 10.30 10.33
CA VAL A 57 4.53 8.97 10.10
C VAL A 57 5.63 7.97 9.79
N SER A 58 5.43 6.73 10.20
CA SER A 58 6.34 5.63 9.93
C SER A 58 5.60 4.52 9.20
N ILE A 59 6.24 3.91 8.22
CA ILE A 59 5.69 2.77 7.48
C ILE A 59 5.34 1.63 8.44
N GLU A 60 6.17 1.40 9.44
CA GLU A 60 6.00 0.28 10.36
C GLU A 60 4.85 0.45 11.36
N LYS A 61 4.35 1.66 11.51
CA LYS A 61 3.24 1.94 12.42
C LYS A 61 1.95 1.23 12.02
N GLY A 62 1.73 1.09 10.72
CA GLY A 62 0.50 0.47 10.19
C GLY A 62 0.68 -0.94 9.63
N ILE A 63 1.89 -1.49 9.69
CA ILE A 63 2.20 -2.78 9.08
C ILE A 63 2.90 -3.67 10.11
N ASP A 64 2.33 -4.85 10.38
CA ASP A 64 3.00 -5.88 11.16
C ASP A 64 3.95 -6.66 10.24
N CYS A 65 5.20 -6.26 10.22
CA CYS A 65 6.21 -6.84 9.32
C CYS A 65 6.47 -8.32 9.63
N TRP A 66 6.47 -8.70 10.89
CA TRP A 66 6.68 -10.09 11.26
C TRP A 66 5.55 -11.00 10.79
N LYS A 67 4.31 -10.59 11.06
CA LYS A 67 3.12 -11.36 10.68
C LYS A 67 2.94 -11.44 9.15
N ASN A 68 3.16 -10.33 8.45
CA ASN A 68 2.87 -10.24 7.02
C ASN A 68 4.03 -10.70 6.14
N PHE A 69 5.28 -10.47 6.55
CA PHE A 69 6.46 -10.71 5.72
C PHE A 69 7.53 -11.58 6.38
N GLY A 70 7.40 -11.90 7.66
CA GLY A 70 8.41 -12.64 8.40
C GLY A 70 9.72 -11.84 8.56
N THR A 71 9.63 -10.52 8.59
CA THR A 71 10.78 -9.61 8.71
C THR A 71 10.69 -8.78 9.98
N HIS A 72 11.82 -8.25 10.46
CA HIS A 72 11.87 -7.39 11.63
C HIS A 72 11.48 -5.95 11.30
N TYR A 73 11.76 -5.50 10.08
CA TYR A 73 11.36 -4.18 9.60
C TYR A 73 11.01 -4.25 8.10
N PHE A 74 10.29 -3.23 7.62
CA PHE A 74 9.68 -3.25 6.31
C PHE A 74 10.70 -3.41 5.17
N LEU A 75 11.81 -2.70 5.20
CA LEU A 75 12.81 -2.70 4.14
C LEU A 75 13.91 -3.75 4.32
N GLU A 76 13.77 -4.67 5.26
CA GLU A 76 14.79 -5.71 5.48
C GLU A 76 15.10 -6.51 4.21
N ARG A 77 14.08 -6.78 3.40
CA ARG A 77 14.19 -7.55 2.15
C ARG A 77 13.51 -6.88 0.97
N ARG A 78 13.24 -5.58 1.05
CA ARG A 78 12.50 -4.83 0.04
C ARG A 78 13.21 -3.54 -0.30
N GLU A 79 12.92 -3.04 -1.51
CA GLU A 79 13.30 -1.71 -1.95
C GLU A 79 12.08 -0.80 -1.95
N ILE A 80 12.30 0.50 -1.88
CA ILE A 80 11.23 1.48 -1.89
C ILE A 80 11.51 2.56 -2.94
N GLY A 81 10.46 2.89 -3.70
CA GLY A 81 10.44 4.07 -4.55
C GLY A 81 9.46 5.08 -3.97
N ILE A 82 9.85 6.33 -3.95
CA ILE A 82 9.05 7.37 -3.32
C ILE A 82 8.78 8.50 -4.31
N PHE A 83 7.50 8.86 -4.43
CA PHE A 83 7.04 9.95 -5.27
C PHE A 83 6.40 11.02 -4.38
N ASN A 84 6.95 12.22 -4.40
CA ASN A 84 6.33 13.35 -3.72
C ASN A 84 5.34 14.03 -4.66
N ILE A 85 4.06 14.00 -4.27
CA ILE A 85 2.98 14.62 -5.04
C ILE A 85 2.31 15.78 -4.29
N GLY A 86 2.83 16.12 -3.14
CA GLY A 86 2.31 17.20 -2.29
C GLY A 86 3.32 18.29 -2.03
N GLY A 87 3.24 18.88 -0.87
CA GLY A 87 4.18 19.92 -0.42
C GLY A 87 5.57 19.38 -0.11
N ALA A 88 6.49 20.27 0.19
CA ALA A 88 7.85 19.90 0.56
C ALA A 88 7.86 19.09 1.86
N GLY A 89 8.75 18.12 1.93
CA GLY A 89 8.90 17.26 3.09
C GLY A 89 10.27 16.60 3.12
N SER A 90 10.49 15.76 4.12
CA SER A 90 11.74 15.01 4.27
C SER A 90 11.48 13.55 4.66
N ILE A 91 12.42 12.70 4.31
CA ILE A 91 12.39 11.28 4.60
C ILE A 91 13.71 10.90 5.27
N THR A 92 13.61 10.18 6.36
CA THR A 92 14.79 9.68 7.09
C THR A 92 14.70 8.17 7.29
#